data_524a347938ee9c59f70e2da1b91e14b2
#
_entry.id   524a347938ee9c59f70e2da1b91e14b2
#
_cell.length_a   1.000
_cell.length_b   1.000
_cell.length_c   1.000
_cell.angle_alpha   90.00
_cell.angle_beta   90.00
_cell.angle_gamma   90.00
#
_symmetry.space_group_name_H-M   'P 1'
#
loop_
_entity.id
_entity.type
_entity.pdbx_description
1 polymer ?
#
loop_
_entity_poly.entity_id
_entity_poly.type
_entity_poly.pdbx_seq_one_letter_code
_entity_poly.pdbx_strand_id
1 'polypeptide(L)'
;MSDQKTKPQSILITGCSSGIGYYCAHQLHQRGYQVIASCRKKEDVQKLQSEGIDCLELDLEDSQSVRNAFDEVMEKTGGELDALFNNGAFGQPGAVEDLPREVLRRQFETNVFGWHELTRLVLPGMIQRRKGRILQNSSVLGFVSFQYRGAYVASKFALEGLTDTLRLELNGTGVQVCLIEPGPILSEFRANGLKVFEENIDTEASRHRREYEKQVQRLRTEGPAASFTLGPEAVYQRVLHALESPNPKIRYYVTFPTYLMAGLKRILPHRLLDYFLRSNS
;
A
#
# COMPACT_ATOMS: atom_id res chain seq x y z
N MET A 1 -9.35 -2.93 -43.36
CA MET A 1 -8.83 -3.50 -42.10
C MET A 1 -9.33 -2.56 -41.00
N SER A 2 -10.35 -2.98 -40.27
CA SER A 2 -10.90 -2.17 -39.17
C SER A 2 -9.87 -2.08 -38.07
N ASP A 3 -9.45 -0.86 -37.70
CA ASP A 3 -8.72 -0.57 -36.48
C ASP A 3 -9.55 -1.09 -35.28
N GLN A 4 -9.33 -2.33 -34.88
CA GLN A 4 -9.71 -2.77 -33.54
C GLN A 4 -8.86 -1.97 -32.57
N LYS A 5 -9.37 -0.81 -32.11
CA LYS A 5 -8.81 -0.14 -30.93
C LYS A 5 -8.81 -1.17 -29.82
N THR A 6 -7.65 -1.66 -29.45
CA THR A 6 -7.48 -2.55 -28.31
C THR A 6 -8.08 -1.85 -27.09
N LYS A 7 -8.97 -2.54 -26.37
CA LYS A 7 -9.56 -2.04 -25.11
C LYS A 7 -8.43 -1.57 -24.19
N PRO A 8 -8.50 -0.37 -23.61
CA PRO A 8 -7.48 0.10 -22.69
C PRO A 8 -7.37 -0.85 -21.49
N GLN A 9 -6.14 -1.06 -21.01
CA GLN A 9 -5.90 -1.91 -19.84
C GLN A 9 -6.56 -1.29 -18.61
N SER A 10 -7.37 -2.06 -17.90
CA SER A 10 -8.12 -1.62 -16.71
C SER A 10 -7.33 -1.85 -15.43
N ILE A 11 -7.42 -0.89 -14.48
CA ILE A 11 -6.78 -1.00 -13.17
C ILE A 11 -7.65 -0.40 -12.07
N LEU A 12 -7.81 -1.16 -10.98
CA LEU A 12 -8.34 -0.66 -9.71
C LEU A 12 -7.17 -0.24 -8.80
N ILE A 13 -7.23 0.99 -8.26
CA ILE A 13 -6.23 1.51 -7.32
C ILE A 13 -6.92 1.89 -6.02
N THR A 14 -6.49 1.31 -4.90
CA THR A 14 -7.05 1.65 -3.59
C THR A 14 -6.31 2.81 -2.92
N GLY A 15 -7.04 3.66 -2.17
CA GLY A 15 -6.46 4.74 -1.40
C GLY A 15 -5.91 5.89 -2.24
N CYS A 16 -6.73 6.46 -3.10
CA CYS A 16 -6.37 7.51 -4.05
C CYS A 16 -6.64 8.94 -3.56
N SER A 17 -7.04 9.16 -2.31
CA SER A 17 -7.30 10.52 -1.79
C SER A 17 -6.07 11.43 -1.77
N SER A 18 -4.85 10.85 -1.68
CA SER A 18 -3.59 11.59 -1.65
C SER A 18 -2.39 10.69 -2.00
N GLY A 19 -1.19 11.29 -2.05
CA GLY A 19 0.10 10.59 -2.10
C GLY A 19 0.26 9.65 -3.30
N ILE A 20 0.70 8.43 -3.04
CA ILE A 20 1.05 7.44 -4.08
C ILE A 20 -0.15 7.08 -4.95
N GLY A 21 -1.30 6.76 -4.32
CA GLY A 21 -2.51 6.34 -5.05
C GLY A 21 -3.04 7.45 -5.96
N TYR A 22 -3.14 8.67 -5.44
CA TYR A 22 -3.56 9.83 -6.20
C TYR A 22 -2.65 10.07 -7.42
N TYR A 23 -1.33 10.11 -7.19
CA TYR A 23 -0.36 10.32 -8.28
C TYR A 23 -0.43 9.21 -9.34
N CYS A 24 -0.48 7.94 -8.92
CA CYS A 24 -0.59 6.81 -9.83
C CYS A 24 -1.89 6.85 -10.64
N ALA A 25 -3.02 7.21 -10.03
CA ALA A 25 -4.30 7.29 -10.71
C ALA A 25 -4.25 8.31 -11.86
N HIS A 26 -3.74 9.52 -11.59
CA HIS A 26 -3.62 10.55 -12.60
C HIS A 26 -2.64 10.17 -13.73
N GLN A 27 -1.46 9.67 -13.38
CA GLN A 27 -0.44 9.34 -14.38
C GLN A 27 -0.85 8.15 -15.27
N LEU A 28 -1.50 7.14 -14.70
CA LEU A 28 -2.00 6.01 -15.48
C LEU A 28 -3.19 6.42 -16.37
N HIS A 29 -4.08 7.28 -15.86
CA HIS A 29 -5.18 7.83 -16.66
C HIS A 29 -4.65 8.63 -17.88
N GLN A 30 -3.68 9.52 -17.66
CA GLN A 30 -3.03 10.28 -18.75
C GLN A 30 -2.33 9.37 -19.76
N ARG A 31 -1.87 8.19 -19.33
CA ARG A 31 -1.25 7.18 -20.18
C ARG A 31 -2.28 6.32 -20.97
N GLY A 32 -3.57 6.54 -20.75
CA GLY A 32 -4.64 5.85 -21.46
C GLY A 32 -5.14 4.56 -20.80
N TYR A 33 -4.82 4.31 -19.52
CA TYR A 33 -5.43 3.23 -18.77
C TYR A 33 -6.88 3.57 -18.43
N GLN A 34 -7.74 2.55 -18.37
CA GLN A 34 -9.04 2.66 -17.70
C GLN A 34 -8.79 2.57 -16.20
N VAL A 35 -8.55 3.71 -15.57
CA VAL A 35 -8.29 3.78 -14.12
C VAL A 35 -9.61 3.88 -13.37
N ILE A 36 -9.79 3.01 -12.39
CA ILE A 36 -10.83 3.11 -11.36
C ILE A 36 -10.11 3.35 -10.04
N ALA A 37 -10.18 4.58 -9.57
CA ALA A 37 -9.64 4.97 -8.28
C ALA A 37 -10.61 4.62 -7.15
N SER A 38 -10.14 4.49 -5.93
CA SER A 38 -11.05 4.41 -4.79
C SER A 38 -10.58 5.24 -3.61
N CYS A 39 -11.54 5.82 -2.89
CA CYS A 39 -11.35 6.60 -1.69
C CYS A 39 -12.37 6.17 -0.63
N ARG A 40 -12.03 6.34 0.66
CA ARG A 40 -12.95 6.01 1.76
C ARG A 40 -14.03 7.07 1.97
N LYS A 41 -13.71 8.33 1.71
CA LYS A 41 -14.62 9.47 1.95
C LYS A 41 -15.26 9.92 0.66
N LYS A 42 -16.56 10.22 0.72
CA LYS A 42 -17.32 10.72 -0.43
C LYS A 42 -16.77 12.01 -1.02
N GLU A 43 -16.26 12.89 -0.16
CA GLU A 43 -15.66 14.16 -0.60
C GLU A 43 -14.43 13.92 -1.48
N ASP A 44 -13.58 12.94 -1.12
CA ASP A 44 -12.40 12.58 -1.90
C ASP A 44 -12.80 11.88 -3.22
N VAL A 45 -13.87 11.08 -3.22
CA VAL A 45 -14.44 10.48 -4.44
C VAL A 45 -14.91 11.58 -5.39
N GLN A 46 -15.73 12.53 -4.91
CA GLN A 46 -16.22 13.65 -5.71
C GLN A 46 -15.10 14.52 -6.27
N LYS A 47 -14.06 14.75 -5.47
CA LYS A 47 -12.86 15.48 -5.90
C LYS A 47 -12.22 14.81 -7.11
N LEU A 48 -11.88 13.52 -7.03
CA LEU A 48 -11.25 12.80 -8.14
C LEU A 48 -12.16 12.73 -9.37
N GLN A 49 -13.47 12.55 -9.18
CA GLN A 49 -14.43 12.59 -10.29
C GLN A 49 -14.46 13.96 -10.98
N SER A 50 -14.38 15.05 -10.22
CA SER A 50 -14.29 16.41 -10.79
C SER A 50 -12.99 16.66 -11.56
N GLU A 51 -11.94 15.91 -11.26
CA GLU A 51 -10.65 15.92 -11.96
C GLU A 51 -10.63 14.96 -13.19
N GLY A 52 -11.76 14.32 -13.50
CA GLY A 52 -11.93 13.42 -14.64
C GLY A 52 -11.45 11.98 -14.39
N ILE A 53 -11.17 11.60 -13.15
CA ILE A 53 -10.79 10.24 -12.77
C ILE A 53 -12.02 9.48 -12.30
N ASP A 54 -12.29 8.32 -12.89
CA ASP A 54 -13.36 7.43 -12.37
C ASP A 54 -12.99 6.95 -10.97
N CYS A 55 -13.84 7.26 -9.99
CA CYS A 55 -13.56 6.98 -8.57
C CYS A 55 -14.81 6.48 -7.87
N LEU A 56 -14.65 5.48 -7.00
CA LEU A 56 -15.69 4.88 -6.18
C LEU A 56 -15.36 4.93 -4.69
N GLU A 57 -16.38 4.74 -3.86
CA GLU A 57 -16.21 4.63 -2.42
C GLU A 57 -15.77 3.22 -2.04
N LEU A 58 -14.70 3.13 -1.23
CA LEU A 58 -14.20 1.86 -0.71
C LEU A 58 -13.60 2.06 0.68
N ASP A 59 -14.22 1.44 1.68
CA ASP A 59 -13.63 1.25 3.00
C ASP A 59 -13.14 -0.19 3.13
N LEU A 60 -11.82 -0.34 3.26
CA LEU A 60 -11.17 -1.65 3.39
C LEU A 60 -11.40 -2.32 4.75
N GLU A 61 -11.92 -1.59 5.74
CA GLU A 61 -12.32 -2.15 7.05
C GLU A 61 -13.70 -2.82 6.99
N ASP A 62 -14.49 -2.50 5.96
CA ASP A 62 -15.87 -3.01 5.80
C ASP A 62 -15.95 -3.99 4.62
N SER A 63 -16.16 -5.26 4.93
CA SER A 63 -16.33 -6.33 3.93
C SER A 63 -17.48 -6.07 2.95
N GLN A 64 -18.58 -5.42 3.39
CA GLN A 64 -19.68 -5.09 2.48
C GLN A 64 -19.27 -3.97 1.51
N SER A 65 -18.53 -2.97 1.99
CA SER A 65 -17.95 -1.91 1.13
C SER A 65 -16.99 -2.52 0.09
N VAL A 66 -16.16 -3.47 0.50
CA VAL A 66 -15.24 -4.17 -0.43
C VAL A 66 -16.01 -4.90 -1.54
N ARG A 67 -17.09 -5.60 -1.20
CA ARG A 67 -17.92 -6.32 -2.18
C ARG A 67 -18.65 -5.38 -3.12
N ASN A 68 -19.29 -4.35 -2.58
CA ASN A 68 -19.98 -3.34 -3.38
C ASN A 68 -19.03 -2.67 -4.38
N ALA A 69 -17.83 -2.30 -3.91
CA ALA A 69 -16.79 -1.72 -4.75
C ALA A 69 -16.34 -2.70 -5.85
N PHE A 70 -16.16 -3.98 -5.52
CA PHE A 70 -15.82 -5.01 -6.50
C PHE A 70 -16.91 -5.15 -7.58
N ASP A 71 -18.18 -5.21 -7.19
CA ASP A 71 -19.30 -5.34 -8.13
C ASP A 71 -19.37 -4.13 -9.08
N GLU A 72 -19.21 -2.91 -8.55
CA GLU A 72 -19.14 -1.68 -9.37
C GLU A 72 -17.94 -1.69 -10.33
N VAL A 73 -16.77 -2.15 -9.88
CA VAL A 73 -15.60 -2.31 -10.75
C VAL A 73 -15.86 -3.32 -11.87
N MET A 74 -16.52 -4.45 -11.58
CA MET A 74 -16.85 -5.43 -12.60
C MET A 74 -17.84 -4.88 -13.61
N GLU A 75 -18.86 -4.13 -13.19
CA GLU A 75 -19.78 -3.44 -14.09
C GLU A 75 -19.04 -2.48 -15.03
N LYS A 76 -18.19 -1.59 -14.47
CA LYS A 76 -17.43 -0.59 -15.22
C LYS A 76 -16.42 -1.20 -16.21
N THR A 77 -15.87 -2.37 -15.89
CA THR A 77 -14.87 -3.05 -16.74
C THR A 77 -15.46 -4.11 -17.66
N GLY A 78 -16.79 -4.35 -17.59
CA GLY A 78 -17.46 -5.42 -18.34
C GLY A 78 -17.01 -6.81 -17.88
N GLY A 79 -16.74 -6.99 -16.59
CA GLY A 79 -16.30 -8.24 -15.98
C GLY A 79 -14.80 -8.55 -16.11
N GLU A 80 -14.02 -7.62 -16.66
CA GLU A 80 -12.60 -7.86 -16.97
C GLU A 80 -11.69 -6.79 -16.35
N LEU A 81 -11.22 -7.02 -15.13
CA LEU A 81 -10.20 -6.20 -14.49
C LEU A 81 -8.80 -6.76 -14.80
N ASP A 82 -7.92 -5.97 -15.45
CA ASP A 82 -6.57 -6.41 -15.81
C ASP A 82 -5.57 -6.29 -14.67
N ALA A 83 -5.74 -5.28 -13.80
CA ALA A 83 -4.80 -5.04 -12.70
C ALA A 83 -5.51 -4.55 -11.42
N LEU A 84 -4.93 -4.94 -10.29
CA LEU A 84 -5.26 -4.45 -8.96
C LEU A 84 -4.01 -3.86 -8.31
N PHE A 85 -4.07 -2.61 -7.86
CA PHE A 85 -3.05 -2.00 -7.03
C PHE A 85 -3.60 -1.74 -5.63
N ASN A 86 -3.33 -2.65 -4.71
CA ASN A 86 -3.60 -2.50 -3.29
C ASN A 86 -2.60 -1.50 -2.70
N ASN A 87 -3.05 -0.27 -2.50
CA ASN A 87 -2.23 0.84 -2.02
C ASN A 87 -2.80 1.50 -0.77
N GLY A 88 -4.14 1.53 -0.62
CA GLY A 88 -4.83 2.16 0.50
C GLY A 88 -4.50 1.53 1.85
N ALA A 89 -3.83 2.30 2.71
CA ALA A 89 -3.34 1.85 3.98
C ALA A 89 -3.19 3.04 4.94
N PHE A 90 -3.09 2.74 6.20
CA PHE A 90 -2.63 3.68 7.22
C PHE A 90 -1.58 3.02 8.10
N GLY A 91 -0.90 3.81 8.93
CA GLY A 91 0.07 3.32 9.89
C GLY A 91 -0.26 3.84 11.28
N GLN A 92 -0.48 2.95 12.24
CA GLN A 92 -0.67 3.24 13.65
C GLN A 92 0.70 3.29 14.34
N PRO A 93 1.17 4.47 14.78
CA PRO A 93 2.33 4.58 15.65
C PRO A 93 1.97 4.21 17.09
N GLY A 94 2.97 3.78 17.86
CA GLY A 94 2.85 3.44 19.26
C GLY A 94 3.80 2.30 19.64
N ALA A 95 4.23 2.25 20.92
CA ALA A 95 4.94 1.13 21.46
C ALA A 95 4.02 -0.10 21.46
N VAL A 96 4.59 -1.28 21.23
CA VAL A 96 3.77 -2.50 21.08
C VAL A 96 2.95 -2.79 22.36
N GLU A 97 3.50 -2.46 23.52
CA GLU A 97 2.84 -2.64 24.81
C GLU A 97 1.68 -1.67 25.06
N ASP A 98 1.68 -0.52 24.37
CA ASP A 98 0.65 0.53 24.49
C ASP A 98 -0.47 0.39 23.45
N LEU A 99 -0.40 -0.61 22.56
CA LEU A 99 -1.39 -0.83 21.52
C LEU A 99 -2.58 -1.65 22.05
N PRO A 100 -3.78 -1.07 22.18
CA PRO A 100 -4.98 -1.84 22.50
C PRO A 100 -5.27 -2.86 21.38
N ARG A 101 -5.93 -3.96 21.75
CA ARG A 101 -6.29 -5.04 20.80
C ARG A 101 -7.09 -4.50 19.59
N GLU A 102 -8.03 -3.62 19.86
CA GLU A 102 -8.94 -3.04 18.86
C GLU A 102 -8.17 -2.21 17.85
N VAL A 103 -7.18 -1.45 18.32
CA VAL A 103 -6.31 -0.61 17.48
C VAL A 103 -5.44 -1.49 16.59
N LEU A 104 -4.85 -2.55 17.14
CA LEU A 104 -4.08 -3.52 16.36
C LEU A 104 -4.96 -4.25 15.35
N ARG A 105 -6.18 -4.65 15.74
CA ARG A 105 -7.16 -5.29 14.82
C ARG A 105 -7.48 -4.36 13.65
N ARG A 106 -7.81 -3.10 13.90
CA ARG A 106 -8.13 -2.11 12.89
C ARG A 106 -6.98 -1.92 11.87
N GLN A 107 -5.73 -1.94 12.35
CA GLN A 107 -4.57 -1.90 11.46
C GLN A 107 -4.54 -3.09 10.49
N PHE A 108 -4.94 -4.30 10.98
CA PHE A 108 -4.99 -5.50 10.17
C PHE A 108 -6.22 -5.54 9.26
N GLU A 109 -7.39 -5.07 9.73
CA GLU A 109 -8.61 -4.99 8.88
C GLU A 109 -8.32 -4.22 7.60
N THR A 110 -7.75 -3.01 7.71
CA THR A 110 -7.42 -2.20 6.53
C THR A 110 -6.26 -2.79 5.72
N ASN A 111 -5.11 -3.06 6.36
CA ASN A 111 -3.85 -3.29 5.63
C ASN A 111 -3.66 -4.74 5.18
N VAL A 112 -4.44 -5.68 5.73
CA VAL A 112 -4.30 -7.11 5.47
C VAL A 112 -5.60 -7.73 4.99
N PHE A 113 -6.66 -7.67 5.81
CA PHE A 113 -7.89 -8.41 5.52
C PHE A 113 -8.67 -7.81 4.36
N GLY A 114 -8.84 -6.49 4.29
CA GLY A 114 -9.49 -5.83 3.16
C GLY A 114 -8.75 -6.04 1.84
N TRP A 115 -7.41 -5.97 1.86
CA TRP A 115 -6.61 -6.25 0.66
C TRP A 115 -6.70 -7.72 0.25
N HIS A 116 -6.70 -8.63 1.22
CA HIS A 116 -6.85 -10.06 0.97
C HIS A 116 -8.23 -10.35 0.36
N GLU A 117 -9.31 -9.80 0.93
CA GLU A 117 -10.67 -10.00 0.42
C GLU A 117 -10.79 -9.47 -1.01
N LEU A 118 -10.34 -8.24 -1.29
CA LEU A 118 -10.37 -7.67 -2.62
C LEU A 118 -9.54 -8.50 -3.62
N THR A 119 -8.36 -8.96 -3.21
CA THR A 119 -7.52 -9.86 -4.02
C THR A 119 -8.26 -11.16 -4.35
N ARG A 120 -8.91 -11.79 -3.37
CA ARG A 120 -9.70 -13.02 -3.58
C ARG A 120 -10.87 -12.82 -4.57
N LEU A 121 -11.50 -11.66 -4.55
CA LEU A 121 -12.63 -11.35 -5.44
C LEU A 121 -12.17 -11.20 -6.91
N VAL A 122 -11.02 -10.57 -7.16
CA VAL A 122 -10.53 -10.33 -8.53
C VAL A 122 -9.83 -11.55 -9.15
N LEU A 123 -9.23 -12.41 -8.34
CA LEU A 123 -8.42 -13.55 -8.79
C LEU A 123 -9.14 -14.52 -9.74
N PRO A 124 -10.38 -14.97 -9.48
CA PRO A 124 -11.05 -15.96 -10.35
C PRO A 124 -11.14 -15.50 -11.80
N GLY A 125 -11.53 -14.25 -12.03
CA GLY A 125 -11.61 -13.67 -13.37
C GLY A 125 -10.24 -13.55 -14.05
N MET A 126 -9.20 -13.16 -13.31
CA MET A 126 -7.83 -13.10 -13.83
C MET A 126 -7.28 -14.49 -14.19
N ILE A 127 -7.50 -15.49 -13.35
CA ILE A 127 -7.08 -16.90 -13.60
C ILE A 127 -7.79 -17.46 -14.81
N GLN A 128 -9.10 -17.27 -14.93
CA GLN A 128 -9.89 -17.73 -16.07
C GLN A 128 -9.37 -17.17 -17.39
N ARG A 129 -9.02 -15.89 -17.44
CA ARG A 129 -8.44 -15.24 -18.62
C ARG A 129 -6.95 -15.53 -18.81
N ARG A 130 -6.31 -16.22 -17.85
CA ARG A 130 -4.85 -16.46 -17.81
C ARG A 130 -4.04 -15.16 -17.93
N LYS A 131 -4.56 -14.08 -17.40
CA LYS A 131 -3.98 -12.73 -17.48
C LYS A 131 -4.40 -11.90 -16.27
N GLY A 132 -3.44 -11.32 -15.56
CA GLY A 132 -3.72 -10.41 -14.45
C GLY A 132 -2.45 -9.88 -13.80
N ARG A 133 -2.56 -8.71 -13.18
CA ARG A 133 -1.50 -8.08 -12.38
C ARG A 133 -2.05 -7.70 -11.01
N ILE A 134 -1.40 -8.17 -9.96
CA ILE A 134 -1.70 -7.75 -8.59
C ILE A 134 -0.45 -7.11 -8.01
N LEU A 135 -0.56 -5.85 -7.65
CA LEU A 135 0.50 -5.08 -7.04
C LEU A 135 0.14 -4.79 -5.59
N GLN A 136 1.01 -5.17 -4.68
CA GLN A 136 0.85 -4.98 -3.24
C GLN A 136 1.82 -3.90 -2.76
N ASN A 137 1.32 -2.73 -2.36
CA ASN A 137 2.14 -1.65 -1.84
C ASN A 137 2.57 -1.96 -0.39
N SER A 138 3.65 -2.70 -0.26
CA SER A 138 4.27 -3.02 1.02
C SER A 138 5.06 -1.82 1.57
N SER A 139 6.22 -2.03 2.10
CA SER A 139 7.13 -1.02 2.66
C SER A 139 8.49 -1.64 2.95
N VAL A 140 9.52 -0.83 3.15
CA VAL A 140 10.74 -1.25 3.85
C VAL A 140 10.39 -1.87 5.21
N LEU A 141 9.31 -1.43 5.84
CA LEU A 141 8.77 -1.98 7.09
C LEU A 141 8.01 -3.32 6.91
N GLY A 142 7.96 -3.85 5.70
CA GLY A 142 7.50 -5.22 5.44
C GLY A 142 8.57 -6.29 5.69
N PHE A 143 9.83 -5.87 5.85
CA PHE A 143 10.92 -6.81 6.09
C PHE A 143 11.96 -6.35 7.13
N VAL A 144 11.92 -5.10 7.62
CA VAL A 144 12.66 -4.62 8.80
C VAL A 144 11.72 -3.94 9.78
N SER A 145 12.13 -3.86 11.05
CA SER A 145 11.32 -3.28 12.12
C SER A 145 11.96 -2.00 12.65
N PHE A 146 11.14 -0.98 12.93
CA PHE A 146 11.57 0.22 13.64
C PHE A 146 10.71 0.43 14.89
N GLN A 147 11.28 1.07 15.90
CA GLN A 147 10.58 1.36 17.15
C GLN A 147 9.31 2.18 16.91
N TYR A 148 8.31 2.00 17.76
CA TYR A 148 7.04 2.72 17.76
C TYR A 148 6.20 2.58 16.49
N ARG A 149 6.40 1.51 15.71
CA ARG A 149 5.66 1.22 14.46
C ARG A 149 5.18 -0.23 14.40
N GLY A 150 5.08 -0.89 15.56
CA GLY A 150 4.83 -2.34 15.65
C GLY A 150 3.57 -2.80 14.94
N ALA A 151 2.45 -2.07 15.07
CA ALA A 151 1.20 -2.43 14.39
C ALA A 151 1.36 -2.43 12.86
N TYR A 152 1.93 -1.36 12.31
CA TYR A 152 2.18 -1.23 10.87
C TYR A 152 3.19 -2.27 10.36
N VAL A 153 4.31 -2.42 11.07
CA VAL A 153 5.33 -3.46 10.77
C VAL A 153 4.67 -4.83 10.69
N ALA A 154 3.92 -5.23 11.72
CA ALA A 154 3.27 -6.53 11.77
C ALA A 154 2.31 -6.74 10.56
N SER A 155 1.51 -5.71 10.21
CA SER A 155 0.61 -5.78 9.06
C SER A 155 1.36 -5.94 7.73
N LYS A 156 2.50 -5.23 7.55
CA LYS A 156 3.28 -5.33 6.32
C LYS A 156 4.08 -6.65 6.24
N PHE A 157 4.59 -7.18 7.35
CA PHE A 157 5.17 -8.53 7.39
C PHE A 157 4.15 -9.61 7.04
N ALA A 158 2.92 -9.50 7.57
CA ALA A 158 1.83 -10.42 7.21
C ALA A 158 1.50 -10.35 5.71
N LEU A 159 1.41 -9.13 5.15
CA LEU A 159 1.19 -8.91 3.73
C LEU A 159 2.29 -9.53 2.86
N GLU A 160 3.56 -9.37 3.24
CA GLU A 160 4.71 -9.97 2.53
C GLU A 160 4.59 -11.51 2.48
N GLY A 161 4.31 -12.14 3.63
CA GLY A 161 4.15 -13.59 3.72
C GLY A 161 2.98 -14.10 2.88
N LEU A 162 1.81 -13.45 2.96
CA LEU A 162 0.65 -13.79 2.13
C LEU A 162 0.95 -13.63 0.64
N THR A 163 1.64 -12.55 0.27
CA THR A 163 1.98 -12.27 -1.13
C THR A 163 2.97 -13.28 -1.71
N ASP A 164 4.00 -13.65 -0.95
CA ASP A 164 4.97 -14.65 -1.37
C ASP A 164 4.32 -16.03 -1.56
N THR A 165 3.42 -16.42 -0.65
CA THR A 165 2.66 -17.67 -0.75
C THR A 165 1.74 -17.64 -1.98
N LEU A 166 0.95 -16.59 -2.14
CA LEU A 166 0.04 -16.42 -3.27
C LEU A 166 0.79 -16.48 -4.62
N ARG A 167 1.96 -15.86 -4.71
CA ARG A 167 2.79 -15.90 -5.92
C ARG A 167 3.21 -17.30 -6.30
N LEU A 168 3.55 -18.15 -5.31
CA LEU A 168 3.90 -19.56 -5.55
C LEU A 168 2.69 -20.36 -6.02
N GLU A 169 1.51 -20.13 -5.41
CA GLU A 169 0.26 -20.81 -5.77
C GLU A 169 -0.24 -20.42 -7.16
N LEU A 170 0.01 -19.19 -7.61
CA LEU A 170 -0.38 -18.70 -8.94
C LEU A 170 0.57 -19.11 -10.07
N ASN A 171 1.60 -19.88 -9.79
CA ASN A 171 2.53 -20.34 -10.83
C ASN A 171 1.80 -21.08 -11.97
N GLY A 172 2.06 -20.69 -13.21
CA GLY A 172 1.43 -21.28 -14.38
C GLY A 172 0.01 -20.79 -14.70
N THR A 173 -0.61 -19.94 -13.87
CA THR A 173 -1.97 -19.41 -14.11
C THR A 173 -2.01 -18.24 -15.09
N GLY A 174 -0.88 -17.57 -15.35
CA GLY A 174 -0.80 -16.33 -16.12
C GLY A 174 -1.02 -15.06 -15.30
N VAL A 175 -1.39 -15.17 -14.02
CA VAL A 175 -1.50 -14.04 -13.09
C VAL A 175 -0.17 -13.79 -12.40
N GLN A 176 0.27 -12.55 -12.35
CA GLN A 176 1.54 -12.17 -11.72
C GLN A 176 1.29 -11.23 -10.53
N VAL A 177 1.98 -11.50 -9.41
CA VAL A 177 1.88 -10.74 -8.17
C VAL A 177 3.23 -10.11 -7.85
N CYS A 178 3.24 -8.80 -7.57
CA CYS A 178 4.43 -8.02 -7.29
C CYS A 178 4.29 -7.26 -5.97
N LEU A 179 5.37 -7.14 -5.23
CA LEU A 179 5.51 -6.27 -4.09
C LEU A 179 6.19 -4.96 -4.51
N ILE A 180 5.58 -3.84 -4.16
CA ILE A 180 6.21 -2.52 -4.22
C ILE A 180 6.63 -2.20 -2.78
N GLU A 181 7.89 -1.92 -2.56
CA GLU A 181 8.47 -1.76 -1.22
C GLU A 181 9.10 -0.37 -1.07
N PRO A 182 8.29 0.68 -0.83
CA PRO A 182 8.81 2.02 -0.62
C PRO A 182 9.53 2.14 0.72
N GLY A 183 10.55 2.98 0.74
CA GLY A 183 11.03 3.61 1.97
C GLY A 183 10.31 4.95 2.18
N PRO A 184 11.04 6.02 2.59
CA PRO A 184 10.43 7.33 2.80
C PRO A 184 9.90 7.92 1.48
N ILE A 185 8.58 8.16 1.41
CA ILE A 185 7.91 8.84 0.30
C ILE A 185 7.13 10.03 0.83
N LEU A 186 7.20 11.16 0.14
CA LEU A 186 6.45 12.35 0.45
C LEU A 186 4.96 12.10 0.25
N SER A 187 4.18 12.17 1.34
CA SER A 187 2.74 11.91 1.35
C SER A 187 2.11 12.34 2.68
N GLU A 188 0.78 12.37 2.74
CA GLU A 188 0.00 12.62 3.96
C GLU A 188 0.06 11.47 4.98
N PHE A 189 0.79 10.39 4.71
CA PHE A 189 0.86 9.21 5.57
C PHE A 189 1.29 9.53 7.01
N ARG A 190 2.19 10.51 7.18
CA ARG A 190 2.64 10.95 8.52
C ARG A 190 1.59 11.75 9.25
N ALA A 191 0.93 12.69 8.57
CA ALA A 191 -0.16 13.48 9.16
C ALA A 191 -1.32 12.56 9.59
N ASN A 192 -1.68 11.60 8.75
CA ASN A 192 -2.67 10.58 9.09
C ASN A 192 -2.20 9.69 10.26
N GLY A 193 -0.91 9.34 10.33
CA GLY A 193 -0.32 8.60 11.44
C GLY A 193 -0.36 9.38 12.75
N LEU A 194 -0.11 10.70 12.72
CA LEU A 194 -0.24 11.55 13.90
C LEU A 194 -1.67 11.54 14.45
N LYS A 195 -2.65 11.70 13.58
CA LYS A 195 -4.05 11.72 13.97
C LYS A 195 -4.45 10.43 14.71
N VAL A 196 -4.16 9.26 14.11
CA VAL A 196 -4.51 7.97 14.75
C VAL A 196 -3.66 7.69 16.00
N PHE A 197 -2.47 8.26 16.12
CA PHE A 197 -1.68 8.21 17.34
C PHE A 197 -2.35 8.98 18.48
N GLU A 198 -2.75 10.23 18.23
CA GLU A 198 -3.41 11.09 19.20
C GLU A 198 -4.80 10.53 19.62
N GLU A 199 -5.48 9.82 18.72
CA GLU A 199 -6.78 9.18 19.00
C GLU A 199 -6.66 7.91 19.85
N ASN A 200 -5.56 7.16 19.74
CA ASN A 200 -5.52 5.77 20.20
C ASN A 200 -4.47 5.47 21.28
N ILE A 201 -3.50 6.37 21.53
CA ILE A 201 -2.40 6.11 22.45
C ILE A 201 -2.49 7.03 23.66
N ASP A 202 -2.62 6.42 24.83
CA ASP A 202 -2.52 7.15 26.12
C ASP A 202 -1.04 7.39 26.44
N THR A 203 -0.59 8.58 26.10
CA THR A 203 0.80 8.99 26.30
C THR A 203 1.14 9.28 27.76
N GLU A 204 0.14 9.65 28.58
CA GLU A 204 0.35 10.00 29.98
C GLU A 204 0.59 8.76 30.86
N ALA A 205 -0.11 7.66 30.55
CA ALA A 205 0.04 6.40 31.28
C ALA A 205 1.27 5.58 30.81
N SER A 206 1.88 5.95 29.68
CA SER A 206 2.98 5.18 29.10
C SER A 206 4.33 5.52 29.71
N ARG A 207 5.15 4.47 29.93
CA ARG A 207 6.59 4.65 30.24
C ARG A 207 7.38 5.28 29.10
N HIS A 208 6.84 5.30 27.87
CA HIS A 208 7.44 5.88 26.68
C HIS A 208 7.12 7.36 26.46
N ARG A 209 6.50 8.06 27.41
CA ARG A 209 6.06 9.45 27.30
C ARG A 209 7.12 10.37 26.63
N ARG A 210 8.36 10.34 27.13
CA ARG A 210 9.45 11.18 26.59
C ARG A 210 9.79 10.87 25.14
N GLU A 211 9.72 9.60 24.76
CA GLU A 211 9.98 9.19 23.39
C GLU A 211 8.80 9.55 22.47
N TYR A 212 7.58 9.51 22.99
CA TYR A 212 6.40 9.97 22.25
C TYR A 212 6.43 11.45 21.93
N GLU A 213 6.94 12.30 22.80
CA GLU A 213 7.17 13.72 22.51
C GLU A 213 8.04 13.90 21.26
N LYS A 214 9.15 13.15 21.16
CA LYS A 214 10.01 13.17 19.96
C LYS A 214 9.32 12.61 18.73
N GLN A 215 8.56 11.50 18.86
CA GLN A 215 7.82 10.92 17.74
C GLN A 215 6.73 11.86 17.22
N VAL A 216 5.99 12.53 18.10
CA VAL A 216 4.98 13.54 17.74
C VAL A 216 5.65 14.71 17.01
N GLN A 217 6.78 15.21 17.51
CA GLN A 217 7.51 16.28 16.83
C GLN A 217 7.93 15.86 15.41
N ARG A 218 8.44 14.64 15.24
CA ARG A 218 8.80 14.09 13.93
C ARG A 218 7.57 13.93 13.01
N LEU A 219 6.43 13.50 13.55
CA LEU A 219 5.19 13.34 12.77
C LEU A 219 4.62 14.70 12.33
N ARG A 220 4.80 15.76 13.12
CA ARG A 220 4.39 17.14 12.81
C ARG A 220 5.32 17.86 11.84
N THR A 221 6.53 17.33 11.61
CA THR A 221 7.50 17.98 10.69
C THR A 221 6.93 18.05 9.28
N GLU A 222 6.84 19.23 8.70
CA GLU A 222 6.47 19.41 7.29
C GLU A 222 7.61 19.03 6.36
N GLY A 223 7.27 18.55 5.15
CA GLY A 223 8.27 18.17 4.14
C GLY A 223 8.96 16.82 4.43
N PRO A 224 10.17 16.61 3.92
CA PRO A 224 10.92 15.36 4.09
C PRO A 224 11.39 15.19 5.55
N ALA A 225 10.85 14.21 6.28
CA ALA A 225 11.27 13.92 7.66
C ALA A 225 12.35 12.82 7.77
N ALA A 226 12.84 12.35 6.64
CA ALA A 226 13.94 11.37 6.57
C ALA A 226 14.83 11.67 5.38
N SER A 227 16.11 11.33 5.50
CA SER A 227 17.05 11.38 4.38
C SER A 227 16.59 10.45 3.26
N PHE A 228 16.88 10.81 2.02
CA PHE A 228 16.50 10.06 0.82
C PHE A 228 14.99 9.91 0.61
N THR A 229 14.17 10.83 1.16
CA THR A 229 12.75 10.91 0.85
C THR A 229 12.58 11.27 -0.63
N LEU A 230 11.80 10.46 -1.35
CA LEU A 230 11.44 10.70 -2.75
C LEU A 230 9.96 11.09 -2.86
N GLY A 231 9.56 11.64 -3.99
CA GLY A 231 8.16 11.88 -4.31
C GLY A 231 7.43 10.61 -4.77
N PRO A 232 6.10 10.68 -4.93
CA PRO A 232 5.29 9.54 -5.36
C PRO A 232 5.62 9.07 -6.79
N GLU A 233 6.24 9.90 -7.61
CA GLU A 233 6.73 9.57 -8.97
C GLU A 233 7.70 8.39 -8.96
N ALA A 234 8.53 8.27 -7.91
CA ALA A 234 9.45 7.16 -7.79
C ALA A 234 8.74 5.81 -7.62
N VAL A 235 7.60 5.79 -6.93
CA VAL A 235 6.74 4.61 -6.80
C VAL A 235 6.02 4.34 -8.12
N TYR A 236 5.45 5.37 -8.75
CA TYR A 236 4.78 5.25 -10.04
C TYR A 236 5.66 4.56 -11.10
N GLN A 237 6.94 4.91 -11.20
CA GLN A 237 7.86 4.25 -12.15
C GLN A 237 7.96 2.74 -11.90
N ARG A 238 7.87 2.28 -10.66
CA ARG A 238 7.88 0.85 -10.31
C ARG A 238 6.54 0.18 -10.63
N VAL A 239 5.44 0.88 -10.33
CA VAL A 239 4.07 0.44 -10.69
C VAL A 239 3.96 0.28 -12.20
N LEU A 240 4.38 1.28 -12.97
CA LEU A 240 4.34 1.25 -14.43
C LEU A 240 5.14 0.06 -15.00
N HIS A 241 6.38 -0.14 -14.53
CA HIS A 241 7.18 -1.29 -14.96
C HIS A 241 6.51 -2.62 -14.58
N ALA A 242 5.90 -2.73 -13.40
CA ALA A 242 5.19 -3.94 -12.97
C ALA A 242 3.94 -4.23 -13.83
N LEU A 243 3.28 -3.19 -14.34
CA LEU A 243 2.12 -3.31 -15.22
C LEU A 243 2.49 -3.68 -16.65
N GLU A 244 3.52 -3.05 -17.21
CA GLU A 244 3.86 -3.14 -18.64
C GLU A 244 4.90 -4.21 -18.97
N SER A 245 5.74 -4.61 -18.02
CA SER A 245 6.77 -5.62 -18.26
C SER A 245 6.15 -7.00 -18.53
N PRO A 246 6.57 -7.71 -19.57
CA PRO A 246 6.19 -9.11 -19.77
C PRO A 246 6.70 -10.01 -18.63
N ASN A 247 7.82 -9.65 -18.01
CA ASN A 247 8.45 -10.35 -16.88
C ASN A 247 8.69 -9.38 -15.72
N PRO A 248 7.66 -8.98 -14.97
CA PRO A 248 7.83 -8.05 -13.86
C PRO A 248 8.68 -8.66 -12.74
N LYS A 249 9.36 -7.80 -12.00
CA LYS A 249 10.10 -8.23 -10.81
C LYS A 249 9.12 -8.66 -9.72
N ILE A 250 9.52 -9.61 -8.91
CA ILE A 250 8.76 -10.06 -7.73
C ILE A 250 8.68 -8.93 -6.70
N ARG A 251 9.78 -8.17 -6.52
CA ARG A 251 9.94 -7.09 -5.56
C ARG A 251 10.53 -5.84 -6.21
N TYR A 252 9.98 -4.69 -5.89
CA TYR A 252 10.38 -3.38 -6.38
C TYR A 252 10.77 -2.48 -5.20
N TYR A 253 12.03 -2.43 -4.86
CA TYR A 253 12.57 -1.45 -3.91
C TYR A 253 12.53 -0.06 -4.55
N VAL A 254 12.13 0.96 -3.78
CA VAL A 254 11.95 2.30 -4.35
C VAL A 254 13.05 3.27 -3.92
N THR A 255 13.35 3.38 -2.63
CA THR A 255 14.32 4.35 -2.12
C THR A 255 15.66 3.70 -1.76
N PHE A 256 16.73 4.48 -1.70
CA PHE A 256 18.05 3.98 -1.26
C PHE A 256 17.99 3.24 0.09
N PRO A 257 17.31 3.77 1.14
CA PRO A 257 17.21 3.05 2.41
C PRO A 257 16.59 1.65 2.26
N THR A 258 15.65 1.46 1.35
CA THR A 258 15.02 0.14 1.13
C THR A 258 16.02 -0.87 0.56
N TYR A 259 16.83 -0.46 -0.42
CA TYR A 259 17.90 -1.32 -0.95
C TYR A 259 18.94 -1.65 0.11
N LEU A 260 19.36 -0.64 0.89
CA LEU A 260 20.33 -0.83 1.97
C LEU A 260 19.82 -1.82 3.02
N MET A 261 18.58 -1.63 3.51
CA MET A 261 17.97 -2.51 4.51
C MET A 261 17.78 -3.93 4.00
N ALA A 262 17.39 -4.09 2.72
CA ALA A 262 17.26 -5.41 2.10
C ALA A 262 18.62 -6.16 2.04
N GLY A 263 19.70 -5.45 1.79
CA GLY A 263 21.05 -5.98 1.85
C GLY A 263 21.50 -6.33 3.28
N LEU A 264 21.37 -5.37 4.20
CA LEU A 264 21.79 -5.54 5.60
C LEU A 264 21.05 -6.70 6.29
N LYS A 265 19.72 -6.83 6.07
CA LYS A 265 18.93 -7.94 6.63
C LYS A 265 19.44 -9.32 6.21
N ARG A 266 19.99 -9.45 5.01
CA ARG A 266 20.51 -10.73 4.48
C ARG A 266 21.90 -11.07 4.96
N ILE A 267 22.70 -10.06 5.34
CA ILE A 267 24.12 -10.23 5.65
C ILE A 267 24.38 -10.16 7.16
N LEU A 268 23.67 -9.26 7.87
CA LEU A 268 23.95 -9.02 9.28
C LEU A 268 23.29 -10.05 10.19
N PRO A 269 24.01 -10.56 11.21
CA PRO A 269 23.40 -11.25 12.34
C PRO A 269 22.37 -10.34 13.06
N HIS A 270 21.30 -10.91 13.61
CA HIS A 270 20.20 -10.14 14.22
C HIS A 270 20.65 -9.09 15.24
N ARG A 271 21.63 -9.40 16.11
CA ARG A 271 22.14 -8.44 17.11
C ARG A 271 22.76 -7.19 16.49
N LEU A 272 23.51 -7.33 15.38
CA LEU A 272 24.11 -6.20 14.66
C LEU A 272 23.04 -5.41 13.90
N LEU A 273 22.08 -6.10 13.31
CA LEU A 273 20.95 -5.45 12.66
C LEU A 273 20.13 -4.64 13.68
N ASP A 274 19.82 -5.20 14.85
CA ASP A 274 19.10 -4.50 15.91
C ASP A 274 19.85 -3.26 16.38
N TYR A 275 21.17 -3.35 16.56
CA TYR A 275 22.00 -2.21 16.93
C TYR A 275 21.90 -1.09 15.89
N PHE A 276 22.01 -1.44 14.61
CA PHE A 276 21.88 -0.48 13.50
C PHE A 276 20.47 0.16 13.45
N LEU A 277 19.42 -0.64 13.60
CA LEU A 277 18.04 -0.16 13.55
C LEU A 277 17.70 0.76 14.73
N ARG A 278 18.22 0.48 15.95
CA ARG A 278 18.05 1.37 17.12
C ARG A 278 18.71 2.72 16.94
N SER A 279 19.88 2.75 16.31
CA SER A 279 20.63 3.98 16.08
C SER A 279 20.00 4.90 15.02
N ASN A 280 19.06 4.36 14.21
CA ASN A 280 18.43 5.06 13.09
C ASN A 280 16.88 5.10 13.17
N SER A 281 16.35 4.86 14.38
CA SER A 281 14.88 4.85 14.63
C SER A 281 14.33 6.23 14.94
#